data_c844d5b5c9df5ce2fe707d48d81aa92e
#
_entry.id   c844d5b5c9df5ce2fe707d48d81aa92e
#
_cell.length_a   1.000
_cell.length_b   1.000
_cell.length_c   1.000
_cell.angle_alpha   90.00
_cell.angle_beta   90.00
_cell.angle_gamma   90.00
#
_symmetry.space_group_name_H-M   'P 1'
#
loop_
_entity.id
_entity.type
_entity.pdbx_description
1 polymer ?
#
loop_
_entity_poly.entity_id
_entity_poly.type
_entity_poly.pdbx_seq_one_letter_code
_entity_poly.pdbx_strand_id
1 'polypeptide(L)'
;MQIIATGKCGREEILAIQTRNPYTEDIDGNTGDSMIRINSYLHRTDLSDLIRRWMYHEVHPSDADLIARLVNFNHVYVARCLRAFAGRIFHELHPSGLILRQTSRKGEMKDALAACPPFRNPRIDELIGRYRKHPERYYRETPFYGTLFFAPCGGVEACVGASRIKRVRRLAEKAARRIIDRMFDAIKRHADDLAEERARGMGIPRHQLFTPPEEMLDEFLHAEERLLEDLRMGGPIRDGGDIAINDVAGIKVILDEPGQARIRSLLDGLPDCRVTEEERHSGLYNATNLIVCHRPDRERILSRPLTGRILTVMQARGRQPDQVQQDFVEFVRSGEASVSLEIIVSDYPETLESEIGRCMHEDRIIRQRLTRQYRGHLSKNIEYLMEYLFSFPASSQRDLSELPVKLWHRYLPDYFDEVLKELFRLPSNVILDEESD
;
A
#
# COMPACT_ATOMS: atom_id res chain seq x y z
N MET A 1 8.98 -22.03 -16.92
CA MET A 1 7.93 -21.00 -16.78
C MET A 1 6.61 -21.63 -17.18
N GLN A 2 5.73 -21.95 -16.21
CA GLN A 2 4.42 -22.54 -16.51
C GLN A 2 3.41 -21.40 -16.69
N ILE A 3 2.96 -21.18 -17.90
CA ILE A 3 1.76 -20.39 -18.19
C ILE A 3 0.58 -21.33 -17.98
N ILE A 4 -0.09 -21.23 -16.83
CA ILE A 4 -1.32 -21.97 -16.59
C ILE A 4 -2.44 -21.19 -17.26
N ALA A 5 -2.95 -21.72 -18.36
CA ALA A 5 -4.21 -21.28 -18.93
C ALA A 5 -5.33 -21.69 -17.95
N THR A 6 -5.77 -20.77 -17.10
CA THR A 6 -6.91 -20.99 -16.23
C THR A 6 -8.20 -20.80 -17.01
N GLY A 7 -8.92 -21.91 -17.17
CA GLY A 7 -10.31 -21.91 -17.61
C GLY A 7 -11.17 -20.99 -16.76
N LYS A 8 -12.18 -20.41 -17.39
CA LYS A 8 -13.19 -19.53 -16.84
C LYS A 8 -13.72 -20.03 -15.49
N CYS A 9 -13.28 -19.42 -14.42
CA CYS A 9 -14.00 -19.43 -13.16
C CYS A 9 -14.63 -18.04 -12.99
N GLY A 10 -15.93 -18.00 -12.68
CA GLY A 10 -16.85 -16.89 -12.73
C GLY A 10 -16.24 -15.51 -12.44
N ARG A 11 -16.46 -14.59 -13.37
CA ARG A 11 -16.29 -13.16 -13.14
C ARG A 11 -17.28 -12.76 -12.04
N GLU A 12 -16.76 -12.39 -10.87
CA GLU A 12 -17.51 -11.55 -9.94
C GLU A 12 -17.84 -10.25 -10.70
N GLU A 13 -19.12 -9.96 -10.87
CA GLU A 13 -19.57 -8.67 -11.39
C GLU A 13 -19.19 -7.60 -10.36
N ILE A 14 -18.07 -6.93 -10.61
CA ILE A 14 -17.72 -5.69 -9.94
C ILE A 14 -18.55 -4.60 -10.61
N LEU A 15 -19.69 -4.27 -10.03
CA LEU A 15 -20.45 -3.08 -10.40
C LEU A 15 -19.71 -1.86 -9.82
N ALA A 16 -18.66 -1.42 -10.53
CA ALA A 16 -18.03 -0.14 -10.28
C ALA A 16 -18.89 0.96 -10.93
N ILE A 17 -19.75 1.59 -10.16
CA ILE A 17 -20.39 2.83 -10.59
C ILE A 17 -19.35 3.94 -10.41
N GLN A 18 -18.51 4.12 -11.44
CA GLN A 18 -17.65 5.31 -11.55
C GLN A 18 -18.52 6.50 -11.93
N THR A 19 -19.01 7.24 -10.96
CA THR A 19 -19.50 8.61 -11.20
C THR A 19 -18.29 9.50 -11.40
N ARG A 20 -17.86 9.68 -12.65
CA ARG A 20 -16.92 10.74 -13.04
C ARG A 20 -17.57 12.09 -12.73
N ASN A 21 -17.11 12.74 -11.69
CA ASN A 21 -17.49 14.10 -11.35
C ASN A 21 -16.62 15.10 -12.13
N PRO A 22 -17.19 16.12 -12.81
CA PRO A 22 -16.45 17.06 -13.67
C PRO A 22 -15.58 18.10 -12.93
N TYR A 23 -15.43 17.99 -11.60
CA TYR A 23 -14.63 18.93 -10.80
C TYR A 23 -13.29 18.30 -10.36
N THR A 24 -12.46 17.90 -11.35
CA THR A 24 -11.06 17.49 -11.11
C THR A 24 -10.07 18.66 -11.11
N GLU A 25 -10.53 19.89 -10.97
CA GLU A 25 -9.70 21.09 -11.10
C GLU A 25 -9.30 21.70 -9.75
N ASP A 26 -8.78 20.97 -8.79
CA ASP A 26 -8.06 21.52 -7.63
C ASP A 26 -7.21 20.48 -6.87
N ILE A 27 -6.62 19.54 -7.58
CA ILE A 27 -5.50 18.77 -7.06
C ILE A 27 -4.27 19.21 -7.84
N ASP A 28 -3.56 20.19 -7.27
CA ASP A 28 -2.29 20.76 -7.69
C ASP A 28 -1.92 20.52 -9.18
N GLY A 29 -2.13 21.56 -10.00
CA GLY A 29 -1.82 21.55 -11.42
C GLY A 29 -0.33 21.40 -11.70
N ASN A 30 0.19 20.21 -11.58
CA ASN A 30 1.46 19.82 -12.16
C ASN A 30 1.28 18.46 -12.86
N THR A 31 0.96 18.51 -14.14
CA THR A 31 0.93 17.37 -15.06
C THR A 31 2.36 16.99 -15.50
N GLY A 32 3.30 16.99 -14.59
CA GLY A 32 4.59 16.33 -14.77
C GLY A 32 4.37 14.81 -14.78
N ASP A 33 5.16 14.11 -15.55
CA ASP A 33 5.17 12.66 -15.81
C ASP A 33 5.40 11.86 -14.49
N SER A 34 4.41 11.90 -13.59
CA SER A 34 4.46 11.30 -12.27
C SER A 34 4.21 9.81 -12.39
N MET A 35 5.17 8.97 -11.96
CA MET A 35 5.04 7.52 -12.07
C MET A 35 4.12 6.93 -11.00
N ILE A 36 4.25 7.37 -9.74
CA ILE A 36 3.46 6.87 -8.61
C ILE A 36 3.22 7.98 -7.60
N ARG A 37 1.97 8.15 -7.18
CA ARG A 37 1.57 9.10 -6.14
C ARG A 37 1.05 8.39 -4.91
N ILE A 38 1.66 8.64 -3.76
CA ILE A 38 1.17 8.18 -2.46
C ILE A 38 0.37 9.32 -1.85
N ASN A 39 -0.93 9.37 -2.12
CA ASN A 39 -1.78 10.51 -1.79
C ASN A 39 -2.00 10.74 -0.29
N SER A 40 -1.61 9.79 0.55
CA SER A 40 -1.57 9.96 2.02
C SER A 40 -0.31 10.67 2.51
N TYR A 41 0.69 10.89 1.64
CA TYR A 41 1.98 11.49 1.98
C TYR A 41 2.02 12.97 1.59
N LEU A 42 2.87 13.72 2.28
CA LEU A 42 3.35 15.03 1.88
C LEU A 42 4.56 14.90 0.96
N HIS A 43 4.85 15.92 0.15
CA HIS A 43 5.94 15.92 -0.84
C HIS A 43 5.87 14.71 -1.77
N ARG A 44 4.63 14.41 -2.21
CA ARG A 44 4.34 13.24 -3.04
C ARG A 44 4.96 13.32 -4.43
N THR A 45 5.17 14.53 -4.95
CA THR A 45 5.88 14.76 -6.21
C THR A 45 7.36 14.43 -6.06
N ASP A 46 8.02 14.91 -5.01
CA ASP A 46 9.43 14.62 -4.75
C ASP A 46 9.68 13.11 -4.58
N LEU A 47 8.76 12.40 -3.90
CA LEU A 47 8.85 10.96 -3.77
C LEU A 47 8.64 10.24 -5.11
N SER A 48 7.70 10.70 -5.93
CA SER A 48 7.46 10.16 -7.26
C SER A 48 8.67 10.34 -8.18
N ASP A 49 9.25 11.52 -8.17
CA ASP A 49 10.45 11.84 -8.97
C ASP A 49 11.67 11.03 -8.52
N LEU A 50 11.84 10.84 -7.20
CA LEU A 50 12.90 10.01 -6.68
C LEU A 50 12.72 8.55 -7.10
N ILE A 51 11.49 7.99 -6.99
CA ILE A 51 11.19 6.62 -7.45
C ILE A 51 11.50 6.50 -8.94
N ARG A 52 11.04 7.44 -9.77
CA ARG A 52 11.31 7.46 -11.20
C ARG A 52 12.80 7.45 -11.48
N ARG A 53 13.57 8.38 -10.92
CA ARG A 53 15.03 8.46 -11.11
C ARG A 53 15.73 7.16 -10.72
N TRP A 54 15.35 6.57 -9.58
CA TRP A 54 15.94 5.32 -9.12
C TRP A 54 15.61 4.13 -10.04
N MET A 55 14.44 4.13 -10.65
CA MET A 55 14.10 3.12 -11.66
C MET A 55 15.00 3.24 -12.91
N TYR A 56 15.42 4.45 -13.27
CA TYR A 56 16.39 4.70 -14.35
C TYR A 56 17.85 4.69 -13.89
N HIS A 57 18.11 4.26 -12.65
CA HIS A 57 19.43 4.20 -12.05
C HIS A 57 20.13 5.57 -11.93
N GLU A 58 19.34 6.62 -11.83
CA GLU A 58 19.82 7.99 -11.64
C GLU A 58 19.82 8.32 -10.15
N VAL A 59 21.00 8.42 -9.54
CA VAL A 59 21.20 8.70 -8.12
C VAL A 59 21.82 10.07 -7.94
N HIS A 60 21.26 10.85 -7.02
CA HIS A 60 21.80 12.12 -6.59
C HIS A 60 22.41 12.02 -5.18
N PRO A 61 23.48 12.77 -4.87
CA PRO A 61 24.10 12.75 -3.55
C PRO A 61 23.13 13.09 -2.39
N SER A 62 22.09 13.87 -2.68
CA SER A 62 21.04 14.25 -1.70
C SER A 62 19.96 13.20 -1.49
N ASP A 63 19.91 12.14 -2.31
CA ASP A 63 18.81 11.18 -2.26
C ASP A 63 18.74 10.40 -0.94
N ALA A 64 19.87 10.10 -0.35
CA ALA A 64 19.92 9.41 0.94
C ALA A 64 19.22 10.19 2.06
N ASP A 65 19.37 11.50 2.09
CA ASP A 65 18.71 12.37 3.06
C ASP A 65 17.25 12.63 2.67
N LEU A 66 17.00 12.88 1.39
CA LEU A 66 15.66 13.12 0.87
C LEU A 66 14.72 11.95 1.16
N ILE A 67 15.11 10.72 0.82
CA ILE A 67 14.25 9.54 1.07
C ILE A 67 14.07 9.29 2.57
N ALA A 68 15.09 9.56 3.38
CA ALA A 68 14.97 9.42 4.83
C ALA A 68 13.92 10.36 5.40
N ARG A 69 13.89 11.62 4.97
CA ARG A 69 12.85 12.59 5.36
C ARG A 69 11.49 12.22 4.80
N LEU A 70 11.39 11.93 3.50
CA LEU A 70 10.13 11.59 2.84
C LEU A 70 9.41 10.41 3.50
N VAL A 71 10.11 9.35 3.87
CA VAL A 71 9.47 8.17 4.47
C VAL A 71 9.25 8.36 5.98
N ASN A 72 10.27 8.78 6.72
CA ASN A 72 10.18 8.84 8.18
C ASN A 72 9.25 9.96 8.67
N PHE A 73 9.32 11.15 8.09
CA PHE A 73 8.45 12.27 8.47
C PHE A 73 7.01 12.02 8.07
N ASN A 74 6.78 11.48 6.86
CA ASN A 74 5.43 11.10 6.46
C ASN A 74 4.84 10.02 7.37
N HIS A 75 5.63 9.07 7.84
CA HIS A 75 5.11 8.07 8.78
C HIS A 75 4.58 8.71 10.07
N VAL A 76 5.31 9.67 10.63
CA VAL A 76 4.88 10.41 11.83
C VAL A 76 3.68 11.30 11.54
N TYR A 77 3.74 12.06 10.43
CA TYR A 77 2.67 12.96 10.02
C TYR A 77 1.35 12.23 9.82
N VAL A 78 1.36 11.17 9.02
CA VAL A 78 0.18 10.35 8.72
C VAL A 78 -0.37 9.69 10.00
N ALA A 79 0.49 9.24 10.92
CA ALA A 79 0.06 8.67 12.19
C ALA A 79 -0.69 9.68 13.05
N ARG A 80 -0.19 10.92 13.13
CA ARG A 80 -0.82 12.01 13.90
C ARG A 80 -2.13 12.45 13.25
N CYS A 81 -2.13 12.61 11.93
CA CYS A 81 -3.32 12.94 11.13
C CYS A 81 -4.42 11.89 11.33
N LEU A 82 -4.11 10.62 11.09
CA LEU A 82 -5.06 9.51 11.21
C LEU A 82 -5.64 9.40 12.62
N ARG A 83 -4.80 9.54 13.66
CA ARG A 83 -5.27 9.50 15.06
C ARG A 83 -6.25 10.62 15.37
N ALA A 84 -5.96 11.85 14.91
CA ALA A 84 -6.83 13.00 15.12
C ALA A 84 -8.16 12.83 14.38
N PHE A 85 -8.10 12.43 13.11
CA PHE A 85 -9.28 12.25 12.27
C PHE A 85 -10.15 11.07 12.73
N ALA A 86 -9.56 9.90 12.99
CA ALA A 86 -10.30 8.74 13.50
C ALA A 86 -10.93 9.03 14.87
N GLY A 87 -10.19 9.70 15.79
CA GLY A 87 -10.73 10.10 17.08
C GLY A 87 -11.98 10.98 16.94
N ARG A 88 -11.98 11.94 16.02
CA ARG A 88 -13.15 12.78 15.73
C ARG A 88 -14.32 11.97 15.18
N ILE A 89 -14.10 11.13 14.17
CA ILE A 89 -15.15 10.29 13.57
C ILE A 89 -15.81 9.40 14.62
N PHE A 90 -15.01 8.67 15.42
CA PHE A 90 -15.56 7.78 16.43
C PHE A 90 -16.25 8.50 17.59
N HIS A 91 -15.77 9.70 17.97
CA HIS A 91 -16.43 10.51 18.99
C HIS A 91 -17.83 10.97 18.54
N GLU A 92 -17.97 11.40 17.28
CA GLU A 92 -19.26 11.81 16.71
C GLU A 92 -20.23 10.61 16.54
N LEU A 93 -19.69 9.43 16.22
CA LEU A 93 -20.50 8.22 16.10
C LEU A 93 -20.91 7.66 17.47
N HIS A 94 -20.08 7.82 18.50
CA HIS A 94 -20.27 7.24 19.84
C HIS A 94 -20.08 8.28 20.95
N PRO A 95 -20.98 9.27 21.08
CA PRO A 95 -20.85 10.37 22.04
C PRO A 95 -20.99 9.93 23.50
N SER A 96 -21.59 8.76 23.76
CA SER A 96 -21.81 8.22 25.10
C SER A 96 -20.57 7.64 25.78
N GLY A 97 -19.45 7.59 25.08
CA GLY A 97 -18.17 7.13 25.62
C GLY A 97 -17.35 6.39 24.56
N LEU A 98 -16.06 6.63 24.57
CA LEU A 98 -15.11 6.02 23.64
C LEU A 98 -13.83 5.62 24.36
N ILE A 99 -13.44 4.37 24.25
CA ILE A 99 -12.20 3.84 24.81
C ILE A 99 -11.27 3.48 23.64
N LEU A 100 -10.02 3.92 23.74
CA LEU A 100 -8.99 3.70 22.74
C LEU A 100 -7.91 2.77 23.29
N ARG A 101 -7.58 1.71 22.54
CA ARG A 101 -6.48 0.79 22.88
C ARG A 101 -5.53 0.69 21.70
N GLN A 102 -4.23 0.94 21.97
CA GLN A 102 -3.19 0.72 20.95
C GLN A 102 -3.03 -0.77 20.71
N THR A 103 -2.75 -1.14 19.46
CA THR A 103 -2.50 -2.53 19.08
C THR A 103 -1.30 -2.64 18.16
N SER A 104 -0.55 -3.75 18.28
CA SER A 104 0.61 -4.06 17.45
C SER A 104 0.44 -5.32 16.61
N ARG A 105 -0.62 -6.11 16.87
CA ARG A 105 -0.85 -7.40 16.22
C ARG A 105 -2.31 -7.59 15.81
N LYS A 106 -2.51 -8.31 14.71
CA LYS A 106 -3.84 -8.70 14.23
C LYS A 106 -4.61 -9.54 15.25
N GLY A 107 -3.92 -10.39 16.01
CA GLY A 107 -4.51 -11.19 17.07
C GLY A 107 -5.29 -10.37 18.08
N GLU A 108 -4.75 -9.23 18.52
CA GLU A 108 -5.40 -8.34 19.49
C GLU A 108 -6.74 -7.77 18.93
N MET A 109 -6.78 -7.42 17.66
CA MET A 109 -8.01 -6.97 17.00
C MET A 109 -9.03 -8.10 16.88
N LYS A 110 -8.60 -9.32 16.49
CA LYS A 110 -9.47 -10.49 16.38
C LYS A 110 -10.02 -10.91 17.74
N ASP A 111 -9.19 -10.84 18.79
CA ASP A 111 -9.61 -11.08 20.16
C ASP A 111 -10.66 -10.04 20.62
N ALA A 112 -10.43 -8.75 20.30
CA ALA A 112 -11.36 -7.68 20.65
C ALA A 112 -12.73 -7.89 20.00
N LEU A 113 -12.76 -8.29 18.73
CA LEU A 113 -14.01 -8.63 18.02
C LEU A 113 -14.71 -9.85 18.62
N ALA A 114 -13.95 -10.89 18.99
CA ALA A 114 -14.50 -12.14 19.51
C ALA A 114 -14.88 -12.08 21.00
N ALA A 115 -14.36 -11.10 21.76
CA ALA A 115 -14.60 -11.02 23.22
C ALA A 115 -16.01 -10.53 23.56
N CYS A 116 -16.41 -9.43 22.95
CA CYS A 116 -17.65 -8.73 23.28
C CYS A 116 -18.48 -8.46 22.01
N PRO A 117 -19.14 -9.46 21.42
CA PRO A 117 -20.00 -9.26 20.27
C PRO A 117 -21.20 -8.38 20.65
N PRO A 118 -21.57 -7.37 19.83
CA PRO A 118 -22.70 -6.47 20.12
C PRO A 118 -24.06 -7.21 20.08
N PHE A 119 -24.13 -8.31 19.36
CA PHE A 119 -25.25 -9.25 19.33
C PHE A 119 -24.73 -10.64 18.96
N ARG A 120 -25.59 -11.66 19.12
CA ARG A 120 -25.28 -13.04 18.83
C ARG A 120 -26.27 -13.67 17.88
N ASN A 121 -25.75 -14.56 17.04
CA ASN A 121 -26.54 -15.48 16.21
C ASN A 121 -25.73 -16.77 16.00
N PRO A 122 -26.31 -17.87 15.49
CA PRO A 122 -25.61 -19.14 15.31
C PRO A 122 -24.32 -19.03 14.49
N ARG A 123 -24.28 -18.16 13.48
CA ARG A 123 -23.09 -17.97 12.65
C ARG A 123 -21.97 -17.24 13.39
N ILE A 124 -22.27 -16.21 14.13
CA ILE A 124 -21.30 -15.49 14.97
C ILE A 124 -20.70 -16.45 16.02
N ASP A 125 -21.56 -17.22 16.71
CA ASP A 125 -21.13 -18.17 17.72
C ASP A 125 -20.25 -19.28 17.14
N GLU A 126 -20.58 -19.77 15.94
CA GLU A 126 -19.75 -20.73 15.20
C GLU A 126 -18.36 -20.15 14.89
N LEU A 127 -18.28 -18.94 14.32
CA LEU A 127 -17.01 -18.30 13.96
C LEU A 127 -16.14 -18.06 15.18
N ILE A 128 -16.71 -17.49 16.24
CA ILE A 128 -16.00 -17.24 17.50
C ILE A 128 -15.55 -18.56 18.14
N GLY A 129 -16.39 -19.59 18.13
CA GLY A 129 -16.07 -20.92 18.65
C GLY A 129 -14.91 -21.54 17.91
N ARG A 130 -14.90 -21.52 16.58
CA ARG A 130 -13.80 -22.01 15.74
C ARG A 130 -12.51 -21.23 15.99
N TYR A 131 -12.59 -19.90 16.05
CA TYR A 131 -11.46 -19.03 16.33
C TYR A 131 -10.82 -19.34 17.69
N ARG A 132 -11.64 -19.46 18.75
CA ARG A 132 -11.14 -19.78 20.10
C ARG A 132 -10.53 -21.17 20.21
N LYS A 133 -11.04 -22.14 19.44
CA LYS A 133 -10.55 -23.52 19.43
C LYS A 133 -9.21 -23.66 18.68
N HIS A 134 -8.98 -22.88 17.62
CA HIS A 134 -7.82 -22.99 16.74
C HIS A 134 -7.24 -21.63 16.38
N PRO A 135 -6.82 -20.81 17.37
CA PRO A 135 -6.37 -19.43 17.13
C PRO A 135 -5.11 -19.35 16.24
N GLU A 136 -4.30 -20.39 16.19
CA GLU A 136 -3.10 -20.50 15.37
C GLU A 136 -3.38 -20.44 13.86
N ARG A 137 -4.61 -20.72 13.42
CA ARG A 137 -5.01 -20.69 11.99
C ARG A 137 -5.35 -19.29 11.47
N TYR A 138 -5.32 -18.28 12.33
CA TYR A 138 -5.90 -16.96 12.03
C TYR A 138 -4.86 -15.84 11.92
N TYR A 139 -3.62 -16.14 11.55
CA TYR A 139 -2.56 -15.16 11.31
C TYR A 139 -2.40 -14.09 12.40
N ARG A 140 -2.56 -14.51 13.67
CA ARG A 140 -2.58 -13.64 14.84
C ARG A 140 -1.32 -12.80 15.00
N GLU A 141 -0.15 -13.38 14.66
CA GLU A 141 1.15 -12.72 14.77
C GLU A 141 1.42 -11.68 13.68
N THR A 142 0.48 -11.52 12.72
CA THR A 142 0.61 -10.49 11.69
C THR A 142 0.68 -9.10 12.33
N PRO A 143 1.76 -8.33 12.11
CA PRO A 143 1.88 -6.99 12.66
C PRO A 143 0.76 -6.05 12.18
N PHE A 144 0.17 -5.35 13.13
CA PHE A 144 -0.91 -4.39 12.91
C PHE A 144 -0.71 -3.16 13.79
N TYR A 145 -0.14 -2.10 13.26
CA TYR A 145 0.08 -0.89 14.03
C TYR A 145 -1.11 0.05 13.90
N GLY A 146 -1.90 0.17 14.98
CA GLY A 146 -3.11 0.94 14.95
C GLY A 146 -3.74 1.16 16.31
N THR A 147 -4.96 1.68 16.29
CA THR A 147 -5.80 1.91 17.46
C THR A 147 -7.11 1.18 17.27
N LEU A 148 -7.53 0.43 18.29
CA LEU A 148 -8.86 -0.14 18.40
C LEU A 148 -9.76 0.82 19.15
N PHE A 149 -11.00 0.96 18.71
CA PHE A 149 -12.02 1.81 19.31
C PHE A 149 -13.12 0.96 19.89
N PHE A 150 -13.48 1.24 21.16
CA PHE A 150 -14.52 0.54 21.87
C PHE A 150 -15.57 1.55 22.36
N ALA A 151 -16.83 1.16 22.28
CA ALA A 151 -17.95 1.95 22.79
C ALA A 151 -18.94 1.05 23.55
N PRO A 152 -19.71 1.62 24.49
CA PRO A 152 -20.81 0.91 25.13
C PRO A 152 -21.86 0.45 24.11
N CYS A 153 -22.15 -0.85 24.14
CA CYS A 153 -23.17 -1.47 23.29
C CYS A 153 -23.87 -2.56 24.08
N GLY A 154 -25.18 -2.39 24.37
CA GLY A 154 -25.95 -3.40 25.10
C GLY A 154 -25.40 -3.76 26.49
N GLY A 155 -24.72 -2.84 27.17
CA GLY A 155 -24.15 -3.06 28.50
C GLY A 155 -22.72 -3.68 28.50
N VAL A 156 -22.14 -3.89 27.32
CA VAL A 156 -20.75 -4.36 27.15
C VAL A 156 -19.93 -3.34 26.36
N GLU A 157 -18.62 -3.36 26.52
CA GLU A 157 -17.69 -2.59 25.67
C GLU A 157 -17.41 -3.37 24.38
N ALA A 158 -18.12 -3.05 23.31
CA ALA A 158 -17.90 -3.68 22.01
C ALA A 158 -16.84 -2.92 21.19
N CYS A 159 -16.06 -3.67 20.39
CA CYS A 159 -15.17 -3.08 19.40
C CYS A 159 -15.99 -2.50 18.25
N VAL A 160 -15.95 -1.17 18.09
CA VAL A 160 -16.71 -0.42 17.07
C VAL A 160 -15.85 -0.03 15.87
N GLY A 161 -14.57 -0.33 15.91
CA GLY A 161 -13.69 -0.13 14.77
C GLY A 161 -12.22 -0.08 15.10
N ALA A 162 -11.44 0.22 14.08
CA ALA A 162 -9.99 0.32 14.18
C ALA A 162 -9.42 1.35 13.19
N SER A 163 -8.31 1.96 13.53
CA SER A 163 -7.49 2.71 12.58
C SER A 163 -6.12 2.08 12.43
N ARG A 164 -5.52 2.16 11.23
CA ARG A 164 -4.19 1.60 10.98
C ARG A 164 -3.43 2.37 9.92
N ILE A 165 -2.10 2.30 10.00
CA ILE A 165 -1.21 2.70 8.91
C ILE A 165 -0.58 1.45 8.31
N LYS A 166 -0.51 1.38 6.98
CA LYS A 166 0.22 0.31 6.30
C LYS A 166 1.70 0.39 6.67
N ARG A 167 2.28 -0.76 6.98
CA ARG A 167 3.72 -0.86 7.20
C ARG A 167 4.48 -0.47 5.93
N VAL A 168 5.66 0.11 6.11
CA VAL A 168 6.55 0.53 5.02
C VAL A 168 6.78 -0.61 4.01
N ARG A 169 7.09 -1.82 4.48
CA ARG A 169 7.23 -3.00 3.61
C ARG A 169 5.96 -3.31 2.79
N ARG A 170 4.78 -3.14 3.39
CA ARG A 170 3.51 -3.37 2.67
C ARG A 170 3.23 -2.27 1.64
N LEU A 171 3.71 -1.07 1.92
CA LEU A 171 3.65 0.05 0.98
C LEU A 171 4.59 -0.21 -0.21
N ALA A 172 5.83 -0.64 0.06
CA ALA A 172 6.78 -1.06 -0.97
C ALA A 172 6.21 -2.15 -1.89
N GLU A 173 5.63 -3.20 -1.30
CA GLU A 173 4.97 -4.28 -2.05
C GLU A 173 3.83 -3.75 -2.94
N LYS A 174 3.02 -2.81 -2.44
CA LYS A 174 1.92 -2.24 -3.21
C LYS A 174 2.43 -1.35 -4.34
N ALA A 175 3.44 -0.52 -4.07
CA ALA A 175 4.08 0.32 -5.07
C ALA A 175 4.69 -0.53 -6.19
N ALA A 176 5.50 -1.53 -5.82
CA ALA A 176 6.09 -2.47 -6.77
C ALA A 176 5.03 -3.15 -7.64
N ARG A 177 3.97 -3.68 -7.02
CA ARG A 177 2.90 -4.35 -7.76
C ARG A 177 2.25 -3.44 -8.80
N ARG A 178 1.93 -2.20 -8.44
CA ARG A 178 1.31 -1.24 -9.36
C ARG A 178 2.23 -0.89 -10.55
N ILE A 179 3.53 -0.77 -10.28
CA ILE A 179 4.53 -0.54 -11.32
C ILE A 179 4.64 -1.78 -12.23
N ILE A 180 4.71 -2.97 -11.64
CA ILE A 180 4.79 -4.25 -12.38
C ILE A 180 3.54 -4.45 -13.26
N ASP A 181 2.35 -4.20 -12.74
CA ASP A 181 1.10 -4.31 -13.51
C ASP A 181 1.14 -3.37 -14.73
N ARG A 182 1.62 -2.13 -14.56
CA ARG A 182 1.80 -1.16 -15.67
C ARG A 182 2.82 -1.62 -16.71
N MET A 183 3.97 -2.12 -16.25
CA MET A 183 4.99 -2.64 -17.17
C MET A 183 4.49 -3.87 -17.91
N PHE A 184 3.77 -4.76 -17.25
CA PHE A 184 3.16 -5.90 -17.89
C PHE A 184 2.17 -5.50 -18.98
N ASP A 185 1.36 -4.46 -18.72
CA ASP A 185 0.44 -3.92 -19.75
C ASP A 185 1.20 -3.28 -20.93
N ALA A 186 2.37 -2.70 -20.70
CA ALA A 186 3.25 -2.21 -21.76
C ALA A 186 3.81 -3.38 -22.58
N ILE A 187 4.34 -4.42 -21.93
CA ILE A 187 4.85 -5.62 -22.63
C ILE A 187 3.74 -6.26 -23.48
N LYS A 188 2.53 -6.39 -22.93
CA LYS A 188 1.39 -6.94 -23.69
C LYS A 188 1.08 -6.14 -24.95
N ARG A 189 1.08 -4.80 -24.86
CA ARG A 189 0.85 -3.95 -26.02
C ARG A 189 1.92 -4.15 -27.08
N HIS A 190 3.19 -4.18 -26.70
CA HIS A 190 4.27 -4.47 -27.65
C HIS A 190 4.14 -5.86 -28.29
N ALA A 191 3.73 -6.88 -27.53
CA ALA A 191 3.45 -8.20 -28.09
C ALA A 191 2.25 -8.19 -29.04
N ASP A 192 1.20 -7.44 -28.71
CA ASP A 192 0.05 -7.26 -29.59
C ASP A 192 0.43 -6.54 -30.89
N ASP A 193 1.29 -5.51 -30.84
CA ASP A 193 1.83 -4.80 -32.00
C ASP A 193 2.64 -5.75 -32.91
N LEU A 194 3.51 -6.58 -32.34
CA LEU A 194 4.26 -7.59 -33.08
C LEU A 194 3.35 -8.60 -33.78
N ALA A 195 2.32 -9.06 -33.07
CA ALA A 195 1.35 -9.97 -33.66
C ALA A 195 0.51 -9.31 -34.76
N GLU A 196 0.21 -8.02 -34.67
CA GLU A 196 -0.48 -7.27 -35.74
C GLU A 196 0.41 -7.08 -36.97
N GLU A 197 1.70 -6.75 -36.77
CA GLU A 197 2.69 -6.68 -37.84
C GLU A 197 2.80 -8.01 -38.58
N ARG A 198 2.82 -9.13 -37.86
CA ARG A 198 2.85 -10.48 -38.47
C ARG A 198 1.58 -10.79 -39.26
N ALA A 199 0.42 -10.48 -38.70
CA ALA A 199 -0.87 -10.69 -39.40
C ALA A 199 -0.91 -9.88 -40.71
N ARG A 200 -0.43 -8.64 -40.66
CA ARG A 200 -0.34 -7.77 -41.84
C ARG A 200 0.65 -8.32 -42.88
N GLY A 201 1.79 -8.81 -42.45
CA GLY A 201 2.77 -9.46 -43.34
C GLY A 201 2.21 -10.73 -44.03
N MET A 202 1.30 -11.46 -43.36
CA MET A 202 0.59 -12.63 -43.92
C MET A 202 -0.63 -12.26 -44.75
N GLY A 203 -1.04 -10.98 -44.77
CA GLY A 203 -2.23 -10.53 -45.52
C GLY A 203 -3.56 -11.01 -44.90
N ILE A 204 -3.58 -11.34 -43.60
CA ILE A 204 -4.76 -11.80 -42.86
C ILE A 204 -5.17 -10.81 -41.77
N PRO A 205 -6.48 -10.75 -41.43
CA PRO A 205 -6.91 -9.97 -40.27
C PRO A 205 -6.36 -10.53 -38.95
N ARG A 206 -6.05 -9.69 -37.98
CA ARG A 206 -5.48 -10.06 -36.67
C ARG A 206 -6.25 -11.17 -35.95
N HIS A 207 -7.60 -11.17 -36.03
CA HIS A 207 -8.45 -12.16 -35.39
C HIS A 207 -8.39 -13.55 -36.03
N GLN A 208 -7.78 -13.68 -37.20
CA GLN A 208 -7.53 -14.95 -37.90
C GLN A 208 -6.11 -15.48 -37.69
N LEU A 209 -5.25 -14.66 -37.06
CA LEU A 209 -3.89 -15.08 -36.73
C LEU A 209 -3.97 -16.12 -35.61
N PHE A 210 -3.57 -17.35 -35.91
CA PHE A 210 -3.30 -18.35 -34.88
C PHE A 210 -1.84 -18.31 -34.53
N THR A 211 -1.53 -18.03 -33.22
CA THR A 211 -0.17 -18.03 -32.71
C THR A 211 -0.01 -19.25 -31.81
N PRO A 212 0.87 -20.20 -32.15
CA PRO A 212 1.20 -21.32 -31.29
C PRO A 212 1.72 -20.81 -29.93
N PRO A 213 1.53 -21.56 -28.82
CA PRO A 213 1.96 -21.13 -27.49
C PRO A 213 3.47 -20.81 -27.39
N GLU A 214 4.30 -21.52 -28.16
CA GLU A 214 5.75 -21.29 -28.21
C GLU A 214 6.08 -19.93 -28.85
N GLU A 215 5.47 -19.62 -29.98
CA GLU A 215 5.64 -18.31 -30.65
C GLU A 215 5.06 -17.16 -29.81
N MET A 216 3.94 -17.37 -29.09
CA MET A 216 3.42 -16.38 -28.13
C MET A 216 4.41 -16.08 -27.01
N LEU A 217 5.14 -17.11 -26.55
CA LEU A 217 6.17 -16.93 -25.53
C LEU A 217 7.34 -16.13 -26.10
N ASP A 218 7.80 -16.45 -27.30
CA ASP A 218 8.90 -15.74 -27.96
C ASP A 218 8.54 -14.26 -28.23
N GLU A 219 7.31 -14.00 -28.74
CA GLU A 219 6.82 -12.61 -28.92
C GLU A 219 6.79 -11.84 -27.59
N PHE A 220 6.36 -12.49 -26.52
CA PHE A 220 6.35 -11.87 -25.20
C PHE A 220 7.77 -11.57 -24.69
N LEU A 221 8.74 -12.46 -24.87
CA LEU A 221 10.13 -12.26 -24.49
C LEU A 221 10.77 -11.14 -25.30
N HIS A 222 10.53 -11.07 -26.61
CA HIS A 222 11.00 -9.97 -27.45
C HIS A 222 10.36 -8.63 -27.04
N ALA A 223 9.07 -8.60 -26.67
CA ALA A 223 8.42 -7.41 -26.17
C ALA A 223 8.99 -6.96 -24.81
N GLU A 224 9.34 -7.90 -23.92
CA GLU A 224 10.02 -7.63 -22.66
C GLU A 224 11.43 -7.02 -22.93
N GLU A 225 12.18 -7.59 -23.86
CA GLU A 225 13.51 -7.09 -24.22
C GLU A 225 13.44 -5.66 -24.78
N ARG A 226 12.48 -5.37 -25.66
CA ARG A 226 12.26 -4.01 -26.16
C ARG A 226 11.97 -3.02 -25.04
N LEU A 227 11.08 -3.37 -24.10
CA LEU A 227 10.79 -2.52 -22.95
C LEU A 227 12.04 -2.27 -22.10
N LEU A 228 12.89 -3.29 -21.91
CA LEU A 228 14.14 -3.17 -21.16
C LEU A 228 15.15 -2.27 -21.87
N GLU A 229 15.23 -2.33 -23.21
CA GLU A 229 16.06 -1.44 -24.01
C GLU A 229 15.57 0.00 -23.93
N ASP A 230 14.26 0.22 -24.05
CA ASP A 230 13.64 1.55 -23.89
C ASP A 230 13.96 2.15 -22.51
N LEU A 231 13.81 1.36 -21.45
CA LEU A 231 14.14 1.78 -20.08
C LEU A 231 15.63 2.09 -19.93
N ARG A 232 16.51 1.28 -20.50
CA ARG A 232 17.96 1.50 -20.47
C ARG A 232 18.37 2.78 -21.18
N MET A 233 17.64 3.16 -22.23
CA MET A 233 17.87 4.39 -23.01
C MET A 233 17.16 5.61 -22.42
N GLY A 234 16.53 5.48 -21.25
CA GLY A 234 15.77 6.56 -20.60
C GLY A 234 14.42 6.85 -21.27
N GLY A 235 13.93 5.93 -22.09
CA GLY A 235 12.61 6.03 -22.71
C GLY A 235 11.48 6.02 -21.66
N PRO A 236 10.40 6.80 -21.86
CA PRO A 236 9.29 6.81 -20.91
C PRO A 236 8.58 5.45 -20.90
N ILE A 237 8.15 5.00 -19.71
CA ILE A 237 7.17 3.92 -19.61
C ILE A 237 5.85 4.49 -20.14
N ARG A 238 5.62 4.30 -21.44
CA ARG A 238 4.52 4.93 -22.17
C ARG A 238 3.16 4.51 -21.62
N ASP A 239 2.28 5.49 -21.54
CA ASP A 239 0.82 5.45 -21.40
C ASP A 239 0.20 4.88 -20.11
N GLY A 240 -0.49 5.73 -19.44
CA GLY A 240 -1.37 5.47 -18.31
C GLY A 240 -1.14 6.52 -17.23
N GLY A 241 -2.18 7.24 -16.83
CA GLY A 241 -2.13 8.27 -15.79
C GLY A 241 -1.41 7.82 -14.51
N ASP A 242 -1.20 8.72 -13.58
CA ASP A 242 -0.50 8.47 -12.32
C ASP A 242 -1.02 7.23 -11.59
N ILE A 243 -0.11 6.41 -11.09
CA ILE A 243 -0.45 5.32 -10.18
C ILE A 243 -0.75 5.91 -8.80
N ALA A 244 -2.03 6.03 -8.44
CA ALA A 244 -2.42 6.56 -7.12
C ALA A 244 -2.48 5.46 -6.05
N ILE A 245 -1.92 5.75 -4.86
CA ILE A 245 -2.08 4.95 -3.64
C ILE A 245 -2.78 5.83 -2.60
N ASN A 246 -4.08 5.56 -2.36
CA ASN A 246 -4.95 6.34 -1.48
C ASN A 246 -5.15 5.73 -0.09
N ASP A 247 -4.70 4.50 0.14
CA ASP A 247 -5.06 3.64 1.25
C ASP A 247 -3.90 3.32 2.21
N VAL A 248 -2.91 4.22 2.34
CA VAL A 248 -1.80 4.05 3.30
C VAL A 248 -2.30 4.11 4.73
N ALA A 249 -3.19 5.05 5.02
CA ALA A 249 -3.86 5.20 6.30
C ALA A 249 -5.34 4.88 6.14
N GLY A 250 -5.87 4.03 7.02
CA GLY A 250 -7.25 3.58 6.92
C GLY A 250 -7.94 3.48 8.27
N ILE A 251 -9.25 3.69 8.24
CA ILE A 251 -10.17 3.54 9.36
C ILE A 251 -11.16 2.45 8.97
N LYS A 252 -11.37 1.46 9.82
CA LYS A 252 -12.45 0.50 9.72
C LYS A 252 -13.50 0.86 10.74
N VAL A 253 -14.72 1.13 10.28
CA VAL A 253 -15.85 1.49 11.12
C VAL A 253 -16.88 0.37 11.07
N ILE A 254 -17.32 -0.08 12.23
CA ILE A 254 -18.33 -1.15 12.38
C ILE A 254 -19.65 -0.49 12.71
N LEU A 255 -20.59 -0.50 11.77
CA LEU A 255 -21.89 0.13 11.88
C LEU A 255 -22.98 -0.76 11.31
N ASP A 256 -24.17 -0.72 11.93
CA ASP A 256 -25.38 -1.26 11.34
C ASP A 256 -25.84 -0.44 10.11
N GLU A 257 -26.82 -0.91 9.38
CA GLU A 257 -27.30 -0.27 8.15
C GLU A 257 -27.71 1.21 8.35
N PRO A 258 -28.45 1.59 9.39
CA PRO A 258 -28.73 3.01 9.69
C PRO A 258 -27.47 3.82 9.98
N GLY A 259 -26.49 3.23 10.65
CA GLY A 259 -25.20 3.86 10.95
C GLY A 259 -24.36 4.12 9.70
N GLN A 260 -24.46 3.26 8.69
CA GLN A 260 -23.72 3.45 7.42
C GLN A 260 -24.20 4.71 6.65
N ALA A 261 -25.49 5.00 6.66
CA ALA A 261 -25.99 6.26 6.10
C ALA A 261 -25.54 7.47 6.92
N ARG A 262 -25.48 7.34 8.25
CA ARG A 262 -25.01 8.39 9.15
C ARG A 262 -23.56 8.78 8.93
N ILE A 263 -22.67 7.83 8.68
CA ILE A 263 -21.24 8.17 8.45
C ILE A 263 -21.05 9.00 7.18
N ARG A 264 -21.84 8.73 6.12
CA ARG A 264 -21.77 9.54 4.90
C ARG A 264 -22.18 10.99 5.19
N SER A 265 -23.30 11.19 5.86
CA SER A 265 -23.75 12.53 6.26
C SER A 265 -22.77 13.23 7.19
N LEU A 266 -22.13 12.48 8.09
CA LEU A 266 -21.07 13.00 8.96
C LEU A 266 -19.90 13.54 8.14
N LEU A 267 -19.38 12.73 7.20
CA LEU A 267 -18.23 13.12 6.37
C LEU A 267 -18.53 14.32 5.48
N ASP A 268 -19.74 14.37 4.89
CA ASP A 268 -20.18 15.50 4.06
C ASP A 268 -20.39 16.79 4.87
N GLY A 269 -20.67 16.68 6.18
CA GLY A 269 -20.77 17.80 7.10
C GLY A 269 -19.44 18.35 7.62
N LEU A 270 -18.31 17.67 7.37
CA LEU A 270 -17.01 18.13 7.83
C LEU A 270 -16.36 19.10 6.82
N PRO A 271 -16.04 20.36 7.21
CA PRO A 271 -15.53 21.38 6.29
C PRO A 271 -14.11 21.08 5.78
N ASP A 272 -13.38 20.22 6.46
CA ASP A 272 -12.01 19.80 6.16
C ASP A 272 -11.93 18.40 5.57
N CYS A 273 -13.05 17.84 5.13
CA CYS A 273 -13.15 16.50 4.58
C CYS A 273 -14.05 16.49 3.34
N ARG A 274 -13.62 15.78 2.30
CA ARG A 274 -14.43 15.54 1.09
C ARG A 274 -14.28 14.09 0.67
N VAL A 275 -15.38 13.38 0.46
CA VAL A 275 -15.36 12.04 -0.13
C VAL A 275 -15.07 12.16 -1.62
N THR A 276 -14.00 11.51 -2.09
CA THR A 276 -13.55 11.55 -3.48
C THR A 276 -13.91 10.28 -4.25
N GLU A 277 -13.96 9.14 -3.56
CA GLU A 277 -14.30 7.85 -4.18
C GLU A 277 -15.21 7.08 -3.23
N GLU A 278 -16.20 6.38 -3.78
CA GLU A 278 -17.05 5.45 -3.05
C GLU A 278 -17.15 4.15 -3.86
N GLU A 279 -16.80 3.03 -3.23
CA GLU A 279 -16.86 1.71 -3.84
C GLU A 279 -17.64 0.77 -2.90
N ARG A 280 -18.69 0.14 -3.41
CA ARG A 280 -19.47 -0.85 -2.66
C ARG A 280 -19.08 -2.25 -3.11
N HIS A 281 -18.58 -3.01 -2.16
CA HIS A 281 -18.33 -4.43 -2.34
C HIS A 281 -19.54 -5.24 -1.92
N SER A 282 -19.96 -6.18 -2.78
CA SER A 282 -21.05 -7.11 -2.50
C SER A 282 -20.65 -8.54 -2.86
N GLY A 283 -21.23 -9.52 -2.18
CA GLY A 283 -20.98 -10.94 -2.42
C GLY A 283 -20.35 -11.67 -1.24
N LEU A 284 -19.13 -12.17 -1.38
CA LEU A 284 -18.44 -12.87 -0.29
C LEU A 284 -18.06 -11.96 0.89
N TYR A 285 -17.94 -10.68 0.63
CA TYR A 285 -17.64 -9.63 1.61
C TYR A 285 -18.40 -8.38 1.25
N ASN A 286 -19.19 -7.88 2.20
CA ASN A 286 -19.98 -6.67 2.01
C ASN A 286 -19.37 -5.53 2.83
N ALA A 287 -18.98 -4.46 2.14
CA ALA A 287 -18.43 -3.26 2.75
C ALA A 287 -18.55 -2.08 1.79
N THR A 288 -18.58 -0.88 2.34
CA THR A 288 -18.41 0.35 1.58
C THR A 288 -17.04 0.93 1.86
N ASN A 289 -16.24 1.08 0.82
CA ASN A 289 -14.95 1.74 0.87
C ASN A 289 -15.12 3.20 0.42
N LEU A 290 -14.67 4.12 1.23
CA LEU A 290 -14.66 5.55 0.94
C LEU A 290 -13.21 6.03 0.92
N ILE A 291 -12.82 6.77 -0.10
CA ILE A 291 -11.59 7.55 -0.07
C ILE A 291 -11.98 9.00 0.21
N VAL A 292 -11.36 9.57 1.23
CA VAL A 292 -11.59 10.95 1.63
C VAL A 292 -10.32 11.78 1.45
N CYS A 293 -10.50 12.98 0.90
CA CYS A 293 -9.49 14.02 0.90
C CYS A 293 -9.70 14.85 2.17
N HIS A 294 -8.73 14.79 3.09
CA HIS A 294 -8.77 15.47 4.38
C HIS A 294 -7.70 16.56 4.45
N ARG A 295 -8.08 17.74 4.96
CA ARG A 295 -7.18 18.87 5.26
C ARG A 295 -6.93 18.91 6.77
N PRO A 296 -5.81 18.32 7.26
CA PRO A 296 -5.56 18.27 8.70
C PRO A 296 -5.11 19.62 9.26
N ASP A 297 -5.44 19.88 10.51
CA ASP A 297 -4.89 20.99 11.29
C ASP A 297 -3.38 20.77 11.55
N ARG A 298 -2.55 21.46 10.78
CA ARG A 298 -1.09 21.34 10.84
C ARG A 298 -0.53 21.79 12.19
N GLU A 299 -1.05 22.84 12.78
CA GLU A 299 -0.54 23.35 14.07
C GLU A 299 -0.84 22.35 15.18
N ARG A 300 -1.99 21.69 15.15
CA ARG A 300 -2.30 20.59 16.06
C ARG A 300 -1.37 19.39 15.87
N ILE A 301 -0.98 19.07 14.63
CA ILE A 301 -0.01 18.00 14.34
C ILE A 301 1.37 18.38 14.87
N LEU A 302 1.78 19.65 14.72
CA LEU A 302 3.07 20.17 15.11
C LEU A 302 3.18 20.48 16.62
N SER A 303 2.08 20.61 17.35
CA SER A 303 2.05 20.93 18.78
C SER A 303 2.78 19.90 19.66
N ARG A 304 2.97 18.68 19.16
CA ARG A 304 3.70 17.62 19.87
C ARG A 304 5.11 17.48 19.29
N PRO A 305 6.16 17.52 20.12
CA PRO A 305 7.52 17.29 19.65
C PRO A 305 7.68 15.86 19.10
N LEU A 306 8.69 15.68 18.26
CA LEU A 306 9.12 14.35 17.83
C LEU A 306 9.74 13.61 19.02
N THR A 307 9.40 12.33 19.15
CA THR A 307 9.88 11.49 20.26
C THR A 307 10.12 10.05 19.78
N GLY A 308 10.87 9.28 20.60
CA GLY A 308 11.03 7.84 20.39
C GLY A 308 11.81 7.47 19.12
N ARG A 309 11.35 6.43 18.44
CA ARG A 309 12.09 5.77 17.36
C ARG A 309 12.52 6.71 16.22
N ILE A 310 11.72 7.73 15.89
CA ILE A 310 12.07 8.66 14.81
C ILE A 310 13.37 9.41 15.10
N LEU A 311 13.54 9.93 16.32
CA LEU A 311 14.77 10.60 16.73
C LEU A 311 15.95 9.61 16.71
N THR A 312 15.78 8.40 17.26
CA THR A 312 16.82 7.36 17.24
C THR A 312 17.29 7.06 15.81
N VAL A 313 16.37 6.87 14.88
CA VAL A 313 16.70 6.58 13.46
C VAL A 313 17.42 7.76 12.81
N MET A 314 16.96 8.99 13.03
CA MET A 314 17.57 10.18 12.42
C MET A 314 18.94 10.50 13.06
N GLN A 315 19.10 10.26 14.38
CA GLN A 315 20.40 10.37 15.05
C GLN A 315 21.41 9.33 14.56
N ALA A 316 21.00 8.07 14.32
CA ALA A 316 21.86 7.05 13.73
C ALA A 316 22.37 7.47 12.34
N ARG A 317 21.62 8.32 11.63
CA ARG A 317 21.99 8.96 10.36
C ARG A 317 22.78 10.27 10.55
N GLY A 318 23.18 10.63 11.79
CA GLY A 318 24.01 11.79 12.09
C GLY A 318 23.27 13.12 12.26
N ARG A 319 21.93 13.10 12.34
CA ARG A 319 21.14 14.32 12.56
C ARG A 319 21.01 14.64 14.04
N GLN A 320 21.11 15.92 14.40
CA GLN A 320 20.88 16.37 15.77
C GLN A 320 19.36 16.47 16.04
N PRO A 321 18.88 16.14 17.26
CA PRO A 321 17.45 16.14 17.61
C PRO A 321 16.73 17.45 17.31
N ASP A 322 17.35 18.59 17.65
CA ASP A 322 16.76 19.90 17.43
C ASP A 322 16.61 20.22 15.94
N GLN A 323 17.61 19.83 15.14
CA GLN A 323 17.57 19.97 13.70
C GLN A 323 16.46 19.08 13.11
N VAL A 324 16.33 17.83 13.57
CA VAL A 324 15.26 16.92 13.12
C VAL A 324 13.88 17.50 13.43
N GLN A 325 13.72 18.15 14.58
CA GLN A 325 12.47 18.81 14.95
C GLN A 325 12.16 20.00 14.02
N GLN A 326 13.14 20.84 13.72
CA GLN A 326 13.00 21.96 12.79
C GLN A 326 12.69 21.50 11.37
N ASP A 327 13.45 20.53 10.86
CA ASP A 327 13.24 19.91 9.55
C ASP A 327 11.83 19.33 9.42
N PHE A 328 11.30 18.69 10.47
CA PHE A 328 9.93 18.17 10.47
C PHE A 328 8.89 19.27 10.43
N VAL A 329 9.08 20.38 11.16
CA VAL A 329 8.16 21.53 11.11
C VAL A 329 8.11 22.12 9.70
N GLU A 330 9.27 22.33 9.09
CA GLU A 330 9.37 22.84 7.73
C GLU A 330 8.74 21.87 6.72
N PHE A 331 9.03 20.59 6.84
CA PHE A 331 8.46 19.52 6.01
C PHE A 331 6.92 19.51 6.04
N VAL A 332 6.32 19.67 7.23
CA VAL A 332 4.86 19.69 7.35
C VAL A 332 4.27 20.99 6.79
N ARG A 333 4.95 22.11 6.99
CA ARG A 333 4.45 23.43 6.53
C ARG A 333 4.54 23.60 5.03
N SER A 334 5.59 23.09 4.40
CA SER A 334 5.82 23.17 2.95
C SER A 334 5.13 22.08 2.12
N GLY A 335 4.60 21.03 2.77
CA GLY A 335 3.92 19.94 2.08
C GLY A 335 2.50 20.28 1.62
N GLU A 336 1.85 19.35 0.94
CA GLU A 336 0.49 19.50 0.41
C GLU A 336 -0.55 19.78 1.50
N ALA A 337 -1.57 20.56 1.16
CA ALA A 337 -2.61 20.98 2.11
C ALA A 337 -3.52 19.82 2.56
N SER A 338 -3.63 18.77 1.76
CA SER A 338 -4.54 17.65 1.99
C SER A 338 -3.89 16.30 1.77
N VAL A 339 -4.46 15.28 2.43
CA VAL A 339 -4.04 13.88 2.31
C VAL A 339 -5.24 12.98 2.11
N SER A 340 -5.04 11.84 1.43
CA SER A 340 -6.07 10.81 1.27
C SER A 340 -6.06 9.82 2.41
N LEU A 341 -7.26 9.49 2.91
CA LEU A 341 -7.49 8.46 3.92
C LEU A 341 -8.57 7.49 3.41
N GLU A 342 -8.41 6.21 3.73
CA GLU A 342 -9.41 5.17 3.44
C GLU A 342 -10.34 4.99 4.64
N ILE A 343 -11.66 4.91 4.39
CA ILE A 343 -12.65 4.54 5.41
C ILE A 343 -13.41 3.32 4.89
N ILE A 344 -13.30 2.22 5.61
CA ILE A 344 -14.02 0.98 5.31
C ILE A 344 -15.18 0.86 6.30
N VAL A 345 -16.40 0.81 5.79
CA VAL A 345 -17.61 0.69 6.59
C VAL A 345 -18.24 -0.67 6.34
N SER A 346 -18.47 -1.42 7.39
CA SER A 346 -19.15 -2.72 7.34
C SER A 346 -19.89 -2.98 8.64
N ASP A 347 -20.84 -3.89 8.65
CA ASP A 347 -21.47 -4.33 9.89
C ASP A 347 -20.58 -5.29 10.70
N TYR A 348 -21.03 -5.66 11.89
CA TYR A 348 -20.26 -6.56 12.75
C TYR A 348 -20.12 -7.99 12.17
N PRO A 349 -21.18 -8.64 11.63
CA PRO A 349 -21.07 -9.94 10.99
C PRO A 349 -20.06 -9.95 9.83
N GLU A 350 -20.12 -9.00 8.92
CA GLU A 350 -19.21 -8.88 7.78
C GLU A 350 -17.77 -8.60 8.24
N THR A 351 -17.61 -7.76 9.26
CA THR A 351 -16.30 -7.53 9.87
C THR A 351 -15.73 -8.82 10.45
N LEU A 352 -16.56 -9.61 11.16
CA LEU A 352 -16.14 -10.87 11.75
C LEU A 352 -15.77 -11.90 10.67
N GLU A 353 -16.58 -12.03 9.59
CA GLU A 353 -16.27 -12.89 8.45
C GLU A 353 -14.96 -12.48 7.76
N SER A 354 -14.66 -11.18 7.68
CA SER A 354 -13.43 -10.67 7.06
C SER A 354 -12.18 -10.85 7.93
N GLU A 355 -12.33 -11.04 9.23
CA GLU A 355 -11.20 -11.18 10.16
C GLU A 355 -10.99 -12.63 10.62
N ILE A 356 -12.05 -13.40 10.86
CA ILE A 356 -11.98 -14.78 11.36
C ILE A 356 -12.91 -15.76 10.61
N GLY A 357 -13.48 -15.36 9.47
CA GLY A 357 -14.40 -16.17 8.69
C GLY A 357 -13.87 -16.58 7.32
N ARG A 358 -14.78 -16.90 6.41
CA ARG A 358 -14.49 -17.47 5.09
C ARG A 358 -13.77 -16.51 4.13
N CYS A 359 -13.83 -15.19 4.39
CA CYS A 359 -13.22 -14.16 3.54
C CYS A 359 -12.10 -13.39 4.25
N MET A 360 -11.28 -14.09 5.05
CA MET A 360 -10.17 -13.48 5.76
C MET A 360 -9.29 -12.66 4.84
N HIS A 361 -8.98 -11.44 5.29
CA HIS A 361 -8.17 -10.49 4.55
C HIS A 361 -6.77 -11.06 4.21
N GLU A 362 -6.17 -11.81 5.13
CA GLU A 362 -4.87 -12.43 4.96
C GLU A 362 -4.88 -13.50 3.86
N ASP A 363 -5.92 -14.33 3.78
CA ASP A 363 -6.08 -15.34 2.72
C ASP A 363 -6.23 -14.67 1.35
N ARG A 364 -6.96 -13.55 1.27
CA ARG A 364 -7.07 -12.77 0.04
C ARG A 364 -5.71 -12.23 -0.41
N ILE A 365 -4.90 -11.72 0.51
CA ILE A 365 -3.53 -11.26 0.22
C ILE A 365 -2.67 -12.41 -0.30
N ILE A 366 -2.74 -13.59 0.32
CA ILE A 366 -1.96 -14.77 -0.10
C ILE A 366 -2.38 -15.18 -1.52
N ARG A 367 -3.69 -15.28 -1.78
CA ARG A 367 -4.20 -15.59 -3.13
C ARG A 367 -3.73 -14.57 -4.17
N GLN A 368 -3.80 -13.27 -3.87
CA GLN A 368 -3.31 -12.22 -4.75
C GLN A 368 -1.81 -12.34 -5.06
N ARG A 369 -1.00 -12.80 -4.09
CA ARG A 369 0.43 -13.06 -4.31
C ARG A 369 0.67 -14.27 -5.19
N LEU A 370 -0.17 -15.30 -5.07
CA LEU A 370 -0.08 -16.54 -5.85
C LEU A 370 -0.56 -16.36 -7.30
N THR A 371 -1.51 -15.46 -7.55
CA THR A 371 -2.14 -15.22 -8.85
C THR A 371 -1.45 -14.15 -9.69
N ARG A 372 -0.16 -13.85 -9.44
CA ARG A 372 0.60 -12.88 -10.23
C ARG A 372 0.69 -13.33 -11.67
N GLN A 373 0.31 -12.46 -12.60
CA GLN A 373 0.33 -12.73 -14.03
C GLN A 373 1.76 -12.69 -14.59
N TYR A 374 2.61 -11.79 -14.07
CA TYR A 374 3.98 -11.61 -14.52
C TYR A 374 4.99 -11.92 -13.40
N ARG A 375 5.97 -12.79 -13.71
CA ARG A 375 7.00 -13.26 -12.78
C ARG A 375 8.42 -13.22 -13.36
N GLY A 376 8.65 -12.41 -14.39
CA GLY A 376 9.97 -12.23 -15.01
C GLY A 376 10.99 -11.59 -14.04
N HIS A 377 12.25 -11.53 -14.49
CA HIS A 377 13.34 -10.91 -13.72
C HIS A 377 13.06 -9.42 -13.46
N LEU A 378 12.48 -8.70 -14.44
CA LEU A 378 12.09 -7.30 -14.28
C LEU A 378 11.14 -7.12 -13.09
N SER A 379 10.13 -8.01 -12.91
CA SER A 379 9.21 -7.92 -11.78
C SER A 379 9.93 -8.08 -10.44
N LYS A 380 10.93 -8.96 -10.38
CA LYS A 380 11.76 -9.15 -9.19
C LYS A 380 12.61 -7.92 -8.89
N ASN A 381 13.27 -7.38 -9.90
CA ASN A 381 14.09 -6.17 -9.73
C ASN A 381 13.25 -4.99 -9.23
N ILE A 382 12.02 -4.80 -9.72
CA ILE A 382 11.10 -3.76 -9.22
C ILE A 382 10.71 -4.01 -7.76
N GLU A 383 10.37 -5.26 -7.40
CA GLU A 383 10.04 -5.59 -6.01
C GLU A 383 11.18 -5.23 -5.06
N TYR A 384 12.41 -5.60 -5.42
CA TYR A 384 13.57 -5.33 -4.58
C TYR A 384 13.96 -3.86 -4.56
N LEU A 385 13.90 -3.17 -5.70
CA LEU A 385 14.18 -1.75 -5.76
C LEU A 385 13.21 -0.98 -4.84
N MET A 386 11.93 -1.30 -4.87
CA MET A 386 10.94 -0.69 -3.97
C MET A 386 11.19 -1.10 -2.51
N GLU A 387 11.51 -2.35 -2.22
CA GLU A 387 11.85 -2.79 -0.87
C GLU A 387 13.10 -2.08 -0.35
N TYR A 388 14.14 -1.95 -1.16
CA TYR A 388 15.34 -1.19 -0.84
C TYR A 388 15.01 0.28 -0.56
N LEU A 389 14.31 0.96 -1.47
CA LEU A 389 13.95 2.36 -1.36
C LEU A 389 13.21 2.66 -0.04
N PHE A 390 12.20 1.87 0.28
CA PHE A 390 11.42 2.08 1.50
C PHE A 390 12.09 1.56 2.78
N SER A 391 13.05 0.65 2.69
CA SER A 391 13.81 0.15 3.83
C SER A 391 15.02 1.02 4.17
N PHE A 392 15.62 1.67 3.17
CA PHE A 392 16.80 2.53 3.32
C PHE A 392 16.65 3.60 4.41
N PRO A 393 15.50 4.28 4.57
CA PRO A 393 15.27 5.26 5.63
C PRO A 393 15.39 4.72 7.06
N ALA A 394 15.18 3.43 7.25
CA ALA A 394 15.30 2.78 8.56
C ALA A 394 16.72 2.28 8.86
N SER A 395 17.60 2.27 7.86
CA SER A 395 19.01 1.87 8.00
C SER A 395 19.85 3.01 8.56
N SER A 396 21.07 2.69 9.01
CA SER A 396 22.06 3.68 9.46
C SER A 396 22.92 4.23 8.31
N GLN A 397 22.71 3.81 7.07
CA GLN A 397 23.44 4.32 5.92
C GLN A 397 23.08 5.79 5.67
N ARG A 398 24.13 6.62 5.43
CA ARG A 398 23.99 8.07 5.24
C ARG A 398 24.19 8.49 3.80
N ASP A 399 24.99 7.73 3.10
CA ASP A 399 25.40 8.01 1.74
C ASP A 399 24.87 6.94 0.79
N LEU A 400 24.56 7.37 -0.41
CA LEU A 400 24.09 6.51 -1.49
C LEU A 400 24.79 6.97 -2.76
N SER A 401 25.78 6.21 -3.20
CA SER A 401 26.55 6.48 -4.43
C SER A 401 25.99 5.71 -5.63
N GLU A 402 25.44 4.54 -5.41
CA GLU A 402 24.91 3.65 -6.42
C GLU A 402 23.74 2.82 -5.87
N LEU A 403 22.78 2.48 -6.74
CA LEU A 403 21.72 1.55 -6.40
C LEU A 403 22.18 0.12 -6.60
N PRO A 404 21.86 -0.79 -5.68
CA PRO A 404 22.29 -2.18 -5.79
C PRO A 404 21.56 -2.93 -6.91
N VAL A 405 20.40 -2.44 -7.36
CA VAL A 405 19.56 -3.14 -8.35
C VAL A 405 19.34 -2.26 -9.57
N LYS A 406 19.71 -2.76 -10.76
CA LYS A 406 19.36 -2.19 -12.07
C LYS A 406 18.23 -3.01 -12.69
N LEU A 407 17.20 -2.36 -13.21
CA LEU A 407 16.00 -3.05 -13.70
C LEU A 407 16.29 -4.04 -14.81
N TRP A 408 17.24 -3.74 -15.69
CA TRP A 408 17.61 -4.56 -16.86
C TRP A 408 18.65 -5.65 -16.60
N HIS A 409 19.14 -5.81 -15.35
CA HIS A 409 20.06 -6.87 -14.99
C HIS A 409 19.33 -8.13 -14.54
N ARG A 410 19.98 -9.28 -14.70
CA ARG A 410 19.49 -10.56 -14.17
C ARG A 410 20.24 -10.89 -12.90
N TYR A 411 19.52 -11.05 -11.80
CA TYR A 411 20.06 -11.41 -10.50
C TYR A 411 19.48 -12.73 -10.02
N LEU A 412 20.29 -13.50 -9.31
CA LEU A 412 19.79 -14.63 -8.52
C LEU A 412 19.13 -14.13 -7.22
N PRO A 413 18.22 -14.91 -6.61
CA PRO A 413 17.61 -14.53 -5.33
C PRO A 413 18.62 -14.21 -4.23
N ASP A 414 19.70 -14.98 -4.14
CA ASP A 414 20.75 -14.82 -3.11
C ASP A 414 21.40 -13.43 -3.13
N TYR A 415 21.51 -12.81 -4.30
CA TYR A 415 22.03 -11.45 -4.44
C TYR A 415 21.20 -10.45 -3.63
N PHE A 416 19.89 -10.58 -3.63
CA PHE A 416 19.01 -9.66 -2.92
C PHE A 416 19.11 -9.85 -1.41
N ASP A 417 19.30 -11.06 -0.94
CA ASP A 417 19.54 -11.34 0.48
C ASP A 417 20.82 -10.65 0.97
N GLU A 418 21.89 -10.69 0.19
CA GLU A 418 23.15 -10.00 0.50
C GLU A 418 22.97 -8.47 0.50
N VAL A 419 22.25 -7.89 -0.47
CA VAL A 419 21.93 -6.46 -0.51
C VAL A 419 21.19 -6.01 0.76
N LEU A 420 20.22 -6.79 1.24
CA LEU A 420 19.49 -6.47 2.47
C LEU A 420 20.39 -6.60 3.71
N LYS A 421 21.26 -7.60 3.76
CA LYS A 421 22.24 -7.75 4.85
C LYS A 421 23.17 -6.54 4.91
N GLU A 422 23.71 -6.12 3.78
CA GLU A 422 24.59 -4.96 3.69
C GLU A 422 23.85 -3.67 4.11
N LEU A 423 22.60 -3.46 3.63
CA LEU A 423 21.78 -2.31 3.97
C LEU A 423 21.61 -2.14 5.48
N PHE A 424 21.38 -3.24 6.20
CA PHE A 424 21.20 -3.24 7.65
C PHE A 424 22.47 -3.54 8.42
N ARG A 425 23.62 -3.71 7.76
CA ARG A 425 24.90 -4.09 8.36
C ARG A 425 24.78 -5.35 9.22
N LEU A 426 24.05 -6.32 8.71
CA LEU A 426 23.94 -7.63 9.33
C LEU A 426 25.20 -8.45 9.08
N PRO A 427 25.59 -9.33 10.01
CA PRO A 427 26.74 -10.19 9.79
C PRO A 427 26.50 -11.10 8.58
N SER A 428 27.51 -11.24 7.75
CA SER A 428 27.52 -12.22 6.68
C SER A 428 27.50 -13.63 7.27
N ASN A 429 26.76 -14.57 6.64
CA ASN A 429 26.80 -15.98 7.03
C ASN A 429 28.02 -16.71 6.44
N VAL A 430 29.01 -15.96 5.97
CA VAL A 430 30.27 -16.54 5.49
C VAL A 430 30.96 -17.20 6.67
N ILE A 431 31.23 -18.48 6.56
CA ILE A 431 32.17 -19.17 7.43
C ILE A 431 33.53 -18.59 7.05
N LEU A 432 34.04 -17.72 7.89
CA LEU A 432 35.40 -17.24 7.73
C LEU A 432 36.31 -18.43 8.05
N ASP A 433 37.12 -18.85 7.09
CA ASP A 433 38.21 -19.75 7.38
C ASP A 433 39.13 -19.05 8.38
N GLU A 434 39.44 -19.74 9.47
CA GLU A 434 40.33 -19.22 10.54
C GLU A 434 41.75 -18.88 10.06
N GLU A 435 42.04 -19.09 8.78
CA GLU A 435 43.40 -18.90 8.16
C GLU A 435 43.56 -17.56 7.42
N SER A 436 42.63 -16.62 7.52
CA SER A 436 42.75 -15.30 6.88
C SER A 436 43.08 -14.20 7.89
N ASP A 437 44.15 -14.36 8.65
CA ASP A 437 44.84 -13.27 9.37
C ASP A 437 46.10 -12.80 8.62
#